data_0d2dc2bf6921be7602c63783f788a453
#
_entry.id   0d2dc2bf6921be7602c63783f788a453
#
_cell.length_a   1.000
_cell.length_b   1.000
_cell.length_c   1.000
_cell.angle_alpha   90.00
_cell.angle_beta   90.00
_cell.angle_gamma   90.00
#
_symmetry.space_group_name_H-M   'P 1'
#
loop_
_entity.id
_entity.type
_entity.pdbx_description
1 polymer ?
#
loop_
_entity_poly.entity_id
_entity_poly.type
_entity_poly.pdbx_seq_one_letter_code
_entity_poly.pdbx_strand_id
1 'polypeptide(L)'
;MKNQKHIILIPVYNDWNSLNQLLLEINSNLAQIKGFKNEILIVNDSSTKKIIIKKKKFDNIEKITLLNLRKNCGSQKAIAIGLSYLNTSYKNFFTTVMDGDGEDQPSEIVKMLTLANKFKDYVITSNRKKRKESIFVRLLYNIHLIFTFLLTYKWISFGNFTSFYSSNIKNILYDNQSCFAHSSSVIKNCKIIRIYAKRGKRYFDNSNLNLLDLIEHSLRINTLFLKRIILTTIIYFIFILIFFNKFLFIKTIYIFLSFFLYILIYLIRKKHLIENLSRYNKYQIKLI
;
A
#
# COMPACT_ATOMS: atom_id res chain seq x y z
N MET A 1 23.55 22.59 -6.38
CA MET A 1 22.81 21.31 -6.59
C MET A 1 21.36 21.64 -6.88
N LYS A 2 20.74 21.09 -7.95
CA LYS A 2 19.30 21.30 -8.18
C LYS A 2 18.54 20.63 -7.03
N ASN A 3 17.83 21.42 -6.23
CA ASN A 3 16.96 20.90 -5.18
C ASN A 3 15.86 20.03 -5.82
N GLN A 4 15.95 18.71 -5.64
CA GLN A 4 14.97 17.76 -6.14
C GLN A 4 13.72 17.79 -5.25
N LYS A 5 12.55 17.64 -5.85
CA LYS A 5 11.30 17.60 -5.07
C LYS A 5 11.07 16.21 -4.52
N HIS A 6 10.72 16.11 -3.23
CA HIS A 6 10.29 14.90 -2.57
C HIS A 6 8.94 15.14 -1.88
N ILE A 7 7.97 14.27 -2.13
CA ILE A 7 6.61 14.40 -1.61
C ILE A 7 6.26 13.14 -0.82
N ILE A 8 5.93 13.29 0.45
CA ILE A 8 5.48 12.19 1.31
C ILE A 8 3.95 12.15 1.26
N LEU A 9 3.39 11.05 0.80
CA LEU A 9 1.95 10.81 0.71
C LEU A 9 1.48 9.99 1.90
N ILE A 10 0.50 10.54 2.63
CA ILE A 10 -0.02 9.95 3.88
C ILE A 10 -1.56 9.89 3.79
N PRO A 11 -2.18 8.69 3.67
CA PRO A 11 -3.62 8.55 3.81
C PRO A 11 -4.01 8.65 5.28
N VAL A 12 -5.10 9.36 5.58
CA VAL A 12 -5.59 9.56 6.96
C VAL A 12 -7.11 9.41 7.01
N TYR A 13 -7.60 8.68 8.00
CA TYR A 13 -9.00 8.61 8.38
C TYR A 13 -9.17 8.66 9.89
N ASN A 14 -9.75 9.76 10.39
CA ASN A 14 -10.04 9.98 11.82
C ASN A 14 -8.86 9.92 12.81
N ASP A 15 -7.61 9.83 12.32
CA ASP A 15 -6.41 9.66 13.14
C ASP A 15 -5.50 10.89 13.09
N TRP A 16 -6.06 12.05 13.44
CA TRP A 16 -5.35 13.33 13.40
C TRP A 16 -4.26 13.45 14.48
N ASN A 17 -4.42 12.74 15.62
CA ASN A 17 -3.42 12.76 16.69
C ASN A 17 -2.16 12.02 16.25
N SER A 18 -2.29 10.83 15.67
CA SER A 18 -1.16 10.08 15.12
C SER A 18 -0.47 10.87 14.01
N LEU A 19 -1.26 11.49 13.11
CA LEU A 19 -0.70 12.32 12.05
C LEU A 19 0.14 13.47 12.62
N ASN A 20 -0.34 14.20 13.62
CA ASN A 20 0.40 15.32 14.22
C ASN A 20 1.73 14.87 14.82
N GLN A 21 1.76 13.74 15.50
CA GLN A 21 2.99 13.14 16.04
C GLN A 21 3.94 12.74 14.90
N LEU A 22 3.39 12.07 13.87
CA LEU A 22 4.14 11.64 12.69
C LEU A 22 4.79 12.83 11.96
N LEU A 23 4.08 13.93 11.78
CA LEU A 23 4.61 15.14 11.13
C LEU A 23 5.84 15.71 11.88
N LEU A 24 5.85 15.67 13.21
CA LEU A 24 6.99 16.09 14.02
C LEU A 24 8.20 15.19 13.80
N GLU A 25 7.98 13.86 13.80
CA GLU A 25 9.05 12.89 13.57
C GLU A 25 9.57 12.94 12.13
N ILE A 26 8.69 13.13 11.14
CA ILE A 26 9.10 13.35 9.75
C ILE A 26 9.99 14.58 9.67
N ASN A 27 9.56 15.72 10.22
CA ASN A 27 10.31 16.97 10.17
C ASN A 27 11.72 16.81 10.76
N SER A 28 11.86 16.16 11.91
CA SER A 28 13.17 15.94 12.54
C SER A 28 14.07 15.00 11.72
N ASN A 29 13.52 13.94 11.11
CA ASN A 29 14.31 13.02 10.29
C ASN A 29 14.71 13.61 8.93
N LEU A 30 13.88 14.48 8.35
CA LEU A 30 14.18 15.14 7.09
C LEU A 30 15.37 16.12 7.18
N ALA A 31 15.74 16.57 8.37
CA ALA A 31 16.96 17.38 8.59
C ALA A 31 18.25 16.71 8.08
N GLN A 32 18.25 15.37 8.01
CA GLN A 32 19.39 14.59 7.50
C GLN A 32 19.43 14.51 5.96
N ILE A 33 18.37 14.97 5.26
CA ILE A 33 18.24 14.89 3.81
C ILE A 33 18.65 16.22 3.18
N LYS A 34 19.80 16.22 2.50
CA LYS A 34 20.29 17.40 1.75
C LYS A 34 19.93 17.30 0.27
N GLY A 35 19.68 18.46 -0.36
CA GLY A 35 19.41 18.53 -1.82
C GLY A 35 17.97 18.18 -2.23
N PHE A 36 17.05 18.06 -1.26
CA PHE A 36 15.62 17.84 -1.51
C PHE A 36 14.78 18.95 -0.88
N LYS A 37 13.73 19.32 -1.61
CA LYS A 37 12.61 20.12 -1.11
C LYS A 37 11.49 19.17 -0.72
N ASN A 38 11.21 19.06 0.58
CA ASN A 38 10.27 18.10 1.09
C ASN A 38 8.88 18.72 1.24
N GLU A 39 7.89 18.07 0.67
CA GLU A 39 6.47 18.42 0.79
C GLU A 39 5.69 17.22 1.37
N ILE A 40 4.55 17.49 1.98
CA ILE A 40 3.63 16.45 2.49
C ILE A 40 2.32 16.57 1.73
N LEU A 41 1.81 15.45 1.22
CA LEU A 41 0.45 15.29 0.74
C LEU A 41 -0.34 14.41 1.69
N ILE A 42 -1.25 15.02 2.45
CA ILE A 42 -2.19 14.31 3.32
C ILE A 42 -3.45 14.04 2.50
N VAL A 43 -3.83 12.76 2.38
CA VAL A 43 -5.09 12.37 1.75
C VAL A 43 -6.10 12.03 2.84
N ASN A 44 -7.00 12.97 3.12
CA ASN A 44 -8.08 12.77 4.08
C ASN A 44 -9.20 11.94 3.44
N ASP A 45 -9.34 10.71 3.88
CA ASP A 45 -10.33 9.76 3.38
C ASP A 45 -11.74 10.01 3.96
N SER A 46 -12.19 11.27 3.86
CA SER A 46 -13.50 11.72 4.37
C SER A 46 -13.68 11.48 5.87
N SER A 47 -12.70 11.92 6.68
CA SER A 47 -12.80 11.84 8.13
C SER A 47 -14.06 12.51 8.66
N THR A 48 -14.73 11.86 9.61
CA THR A 48 -15.89 12.38 10.34
C THR A 48 -15.49 13.24 11.54
N LYS A 49 -14.31 12.98 12.11
CA LYS A 49 -13.74 13.81 13.17
C LYS A 49 -13.19 15.12 12.59
N LYS A 50 -13.32 16.20 13.37
CA LYS A 50 -12.77 17.52 13.02
C LYS A 50 -11.28 17.41 12.66
N ILE A 51 -10.90 18.02 11.55
CA ILE A 51 -9.51 18.07 11.11
C ILE A 51 -8.72 18.97 12.09
N ILE A 52 -7.76 18.38 12.77
CA ILE A 52 -6.88 19.09 13.71
C ILE A 52 -5.44 18.85 13.25
N ILE A 53 -4.91 19.80 12.49
CA ILE A 53 -3.48 19.84 12.16
C ILE A 53 -2.89 20.99 12.98
N LYS A 54 -2.01 20.67 13.92
CA LYS A 54 -1.36 21.66 14.77
C LYS A 54 -0.44 22.51 13.89
N LYS A 55 -0.74 23.81 13.81
CA LYS A 55 0.12 24.78 13.13
C LYS A 55 1.44 24.89 13.92
N LYS A 56 2.45 24.19 13.49
CA LYS A 56 3.82 24.34 13.94
C LYS A 56 4.67 24.73 12.75
N LYS A 57 5.70 25.52 12.99
CA LYS A 57 6.72 25.80 11.98
C LYS A 57 7.55 24.52 11.79
N PHE A 58 7.57 23.98 10.58
CA PHE A 58 8.38 22.87 10.21
C PHE A 58 9.56 23.35 9.37
N ASP A 59 10.77 23.22 9.88
CA ASP A 59 11.96 23.78 9.22
C ASP A 59 12.41 22.96 8.00
N ASN A 60 12.01 21.67 7.93
CA ASN A 60 12.41 20.73 6.90
C ASN A 60 11.26 20.31 5.97
N ILE A 61 10.07 20.89 6.13
CA ILE A 61 8.88 20.67 5.30
C ILE A 61 8.47 22.00 4.69
N GLU A 62 8.59 22.13 3.36
CA GLU A 62 8.26 23.40 2.68
C GLU A 62 6.75 23.64 2.56
N LYS A 63 5.98 22.56 2.41
CA LYS A 63 4.54 22.64 2.14
C LYS A 63 3.80 21.41 2.63
N ILE A 64 2.61 21.64 3.20
CA ILE A 64 1.65 20.58 3.50
C ILE A 64 0.39 20.83 2.68
N THR A 65 0.00 19.86 1.87
CA THR A 65 -1.23 19.89 1.07
C THR A 65 -2.22 18.89 1.65
N LEU A 66 -3.45 19.32 1.87
CA LEU A 66 -4.56 18.48 2.31
C LEU A 66 -5.51 18.21 1.14
N LEU A 67 -5.61 16.95 0.75
CA LEU A 67 -6.52 16.47 -0.27
C LEU A 67 -7.72 15.82 0.42
N ASN A 68 -8.89 16.46 0.40
CA ASN A 68 -10.10 15.92 1.01
C ASN A 68 -10.89 15.09 0.00
N LEU A 69 -11.15 13.83 0.32
CA LEU A 69 -12.04 12.98 -0.48
C LEU A 69 -13.50 13.22 -0.05
N ARG A 70 -14.43 13.07 -1.00
CA ARG A 70 -15.87 13.30 -0.74
C ARG A 70 -16.51 12.21 0.10
N LYS A 71 -15.98 10.98 0.04
CA LYS A 71 -16.47 9.84 0.81
C LYS A 71 -15.31 8.96 1.21
N ASN A 72 -15.49 8.23 2.31
CA ASN A 72 -14.54 7.20 2.71
C ASN A 72 -14.49 6.08 1.66
N CYS A 73 -13.30 5.79 1.18
CA CYS A 73 -13.07 4.77 0.17
C CYS A 73 -12.00 3.74 0.59
N GLY A 74 -11.40 3.93 1.75
CA GLY A 74 -10.35 3.09 2.33
C GLY A 74 -8.94 3.48 1.87
N SER A 75 -7.94 3.17 2.71
CA SER A 75 -6.55 3.61 2.55
C SER A 75 -5.96 3.32 1.17
N GLN A 76 -6.23 2.15 0.58
CA GLN A 76 -5.66 1.77 -0.71
C GLN A 76 -6.16 2.68 -1.85
N LYS A 77 -7.44 3.02 -1.84
CA LYS A 77 -8.02 3.96 -2.81
C LYS A 77 -7.55 5.38 -2.55
N ALA A 78 -7.44 5.78 -1.28
CA ALA A 78 -6.89 7.09 -0.91
C ALA A 78 -5.44 7.25 -1.42
N ILE A 79 -4.59 6.23 -1.27
CA ILE A 79 -3.24 6.21 -1.84
C ILE A 79 -3.29 6.35 -3.38
N ALA A 80 -4.13 5.55 -4.06
CA ALA A 80 -4.24 5.59 -5.52
C ALA A 80 -4.67 6.97 -6.03
N ILE A 81 -5.65 7.60 -5.37
CA ILE A 81 -6.13 8.96 -5.69
C ILE A 81 -5.03 9.98 -5.45
N GLY A 82 -4.32 9.89 -4.32
CA GLY A 82 -3.19 10.76 -4.01
C GLY A 82 -2.07 10.64 -5.05
N LEU A 83 -1.71 9.43 -5.46
CA LEU A 83 -0.73 9.20 -6.53
C LEU A 83 -1.21 9.74 -7.88
N SER A 84 -2.49 9.59 -8.21
CA SER A 84 -3.09 10.16 -9.42
C SER A 84 -3.00 11.70 -9.40
N TYR A 85 -3.31 12.32 -8.28
CA TYR A 85 -3.15 13.76 -8.09
C TYR A 85 -1.70 14.20 -8.29
N LEU A 86 -0.73 13.51 -7.68
CA LEU A 86 0.68 13.82 -7.84
C LEU A 86 1.14 13.70 -9.30
N ASN A 87 0.69 12.64 -10.00
CA ASN A 87 1.05 12.41 -11.41
C ASN A 87 0.55 13.50 -12.35
N THR A 88 -0.57 14.15 -12.03
CA THR A 88 -1.14 15.25 -12.84
C THR A 88 -0.58 16.61 -12.46
N SER A 89 -0.26 16.82 -11.17
CA SER A 89 0.10 18.14 -10.63
C SER A 89 1.60 18.43 -10.63
N TYR A 90 2.44 17.38 -10.69
CA TYR A 90 3.89 17.53 -10.55
C TYR A 90 4.65 16.75 -11.63
N LYS A 91 5.88 17.19 -11.93
CA LYS A 91 6.82 16.51 -12.82
C LYS A 91 8.18 16.36 -12.13
N ASN A 92 8.87 15.25 -12.40
CA ASN A 92 10.25 15.02 -11.96
C ASN A 92 10.44 15.14 -10.42
N PHE A 93 9.74 14.31 -9.67
CA PHE A 93 9.79 14.30 -8.20
C PHE A 93 9.94 12.86 -7.67
N PHE A 94 10.30 12.78 -6.40
CA PHE A 94 10.29 11.53 -5.63
C PHE A 94 9.05 11.47 -4.76
N THR A 95 8.52 10.27 -4.56
CA THR A 95 7.39 10.06 -3.66
C THR A 95 7.73 8.98 -2.66
N THR A 96 7.41 9.24 -1.39
CA THR A 96 7.35 8.22 -0.34
C THR A 96 5.90 8.06 0.09
N VAL A 97 5.36 6.85 0.00
CA VAL A 97 4.04 6.51 0.54
C VAL A 97 4.25 5.86 1.90
N MET A 98 3.54 6.32 2.93
CA MET A 98 3.58 5.75 4.28
C MET A 98 2.24 5.87 4.99
N ASP A 99 1.97 4.97 5.95
CA ASP A 99 0.77 5.04 6.77
C ASP A 99 0.88 6.12 7.85
N GLY A 100 -0.25 6.70 8.25
CA GLY A 100 -0.31 7.85 9.17
C GLY A 100 -0.26 7.50 10.66
N ASP A 101 -0.13 6.22 11.02
CA ASP A 101 -0.31 5.72 12.39
C ASP A 101 0.99 5.56 13.21
N GLY A 102 2.15 5.78 12.58
CA GLY A 102 3.47 5.65 13.20
C GLY A 102 4.10 4.27 13.12
N GLU A 103 3.42 3.28 12.55
CA GLU A 103 4.03 1.96 12.33
C GLU A 103 5.15 2.01 11.28
N ASP A 104 5.00 2.83 10.25
CA ASP A 104 6.05 3.13 9.27
C ASP A 104 6.97 4.21 9.86
N GLN A 105 8.24 3.86 10.09
CA GLN A 105 9.17 4.72 10.82
C GLN A 105 9.76 5.82 9.93
N PRO A 106 9.62 7.11 10.28
CA PRO A 106 10.21 8.22 9.52
C PRO A 106 11.72 8.15 9.33
N SER A 107 12.44 7.52 10.27
CA SER A 107 13.90 7.32 10.16
C SER A 107 14.32 6.50 8.94
N GLU A 108 13.44 5.68 8.39
CA GLU A 108 13.74 4.88 7.19
C GLU A 108 13.58 5.67 5.88
N ILE A 109 12.90 6.83 5.92
CA ILE A 109 12.67 7.67 4.73
C ILE A 109 14.00 8.06 4.08
N VAL A 110 14.99 8.45 4.89
CA VAL A 110 16.33 8.88 4.41
C VAL A 110 16.95 7.79 3.54
N LYS A 111 17.00 6.57 4.07
CA LYS A 111 17.56 5.41 3.37
C LYS A 111 16.78 5.07 2.11
N MET A 112 15.44 5.08 2.19
CA MET A 112 14.57 4.76 1.06
C MET A 112 14.70 5.78 -0.05
N LEU A 113 14.71 7.07 0.27
CA LEU A 113 14.86 8.15 -0.70
C LEU A 113 16.24 8.15 -1.36
N THR A 114 17.31 7.89 -0.59
CA THR A 114 18.67 7.76 -1.13
C THR A 114 18.74 6.64 -2.17
N LEU A 115 18.16 5.48 -1.86
CA LEU A 115 18.10 4.35 -2.80
C LEU A 115 17.22 4.67 -4.02
N ALA A 116 16.05 5.31 -3.82
CA ALA A 116 15.19 5.71 -4.93
C ALA A 116 15.88 6.72 -5.87
N ASN A 117 16.68 7.63 -5.32
CA ASN A 117 17.47 8.56 -6.12
C ASN A 117 18.59 7.86 -6.92
N LYS A 118 19.23 6.85 -6.34
CA LYS A 118 20.25 6.03 -7.03
C LYS A 118 19.63 5.13 -8.09
N PHE A 119 18.45 4.59 -7.87
CA PHE A 119 17.78 3.59 -8.70
C PHE A 119 16.38 4.06 -9.13
N LYS A 120 16.31 5.07 -10.01
CA LYS A 120 15.05 5.74 -10.40
C LYS A 120 14.00 4.82 -11.05
N ASP A 121 14.45 3.74 -11.71
CA ASP A 121 13.57 2.76 -12.36
C ASP A 121 12.99 1.73 -11.38
N TYR A 122 13.39 1.79 -10.12
CA TYR A 122 12.96 0.84 -9.09
C TYR A 122 12.07 1.52 -8.04
N VAL A 123 11.14 0.73 -7.52
CA VAL A 123 10.39 1.07 -6.31
C VAL A 123 11.10 0.43 -5.12
N ILE A 124 11.50 1.26 -4.16
CA ILE A 124 12.09 0.79 -2.90
C ILE A 124 10.97 0.42 -1.96
N THR A 125 10.95 -0.83 -1.49
CA THR A 125 9.90 -1.36 -0.63
C THR A 125 10.45 -1.70 0.75
N SER A 126 9.70 -1.35 1.80
CA SER A 126 10.06 -1.62 3.18
C SER A 126 9.47 -2.95 3.63
N ASN A 127 10.32 -3.98 3.74
CA ASN A 127 9.94 -5.25 4.35
C ASN A 127 9.99 -5.16 5.86
N ARG A 128 8.99 -5.72 6.53
CA ARG A 128 8.85 -5.69 8.00
C ARG A 128 9.85 -6.65 8.66
N LYS A 129 10.80 -6.14 9.46
CA LYS A 129 11.91 -6.94 10.04
C LYS A 129 11.53 -7.77 11.27
N LYS A 130 10.56 -7.40 12.07
CA LYS A 130 10.03 -8.17 13.22
C LYS A 130 8.60 -7.72 13.50
N ARG A 131 7.72 -8.67 13.70
CA ARG A 131 6.35 -8.39 14.11
C ARG A 131 6.24 -8.54 15.62
N LYS A 132 5.70 -7.50 16.28
CA LYS A 132 5.38 -7.51 17.72
C LYS A 132 3.95 -7.97 18.00
N GLU A 133 3.25 -8.44 16.97
CA GLU A 133 1.88 -8.91 17.06
C GLU A 133 1.82 -10.27 17.78
N SER A 134 0.62 -10.67 18.22
CA SER A 134 0.39 -11.96 18.87
C SER A 134 0.84 -13.13 17.97
N ILE A 135 1.14 -14.27 18.59
CA ILE A 135 1.54 -15.50 17.88
C ILE A 135 0.49 -15.89 16.84
N PHE A 136 -0.80 -15.75 17.19
CA PHE A 136 -1.92 -16.06 16.33
C PHE A 136 -1.95 -15.18 15.06
N VAL A 137 -1.80 -13.86 15.19
CA VAL A 137 -1.76 -12.94 14.04
C VAL A 137 -0.55 -13.21 13.16
N ARG A 138 0.60 -13.54 13.75
CA ARG A 138 1.80 -13.94 12.98
C ARG A 138 1.57 -15.22 12.19
N LEU A 139 0.88 -16.22 12.78
CA LEU A 139 0.53 -17.47 12.10
C LEU A 139 -0.38 -17.21 10.91
N LEU A 140 -1.47 -16.46 11.08
CA LEU A 140 -2.39 -16.08 10.00
C LEU A 140 -1.68 -15.34 8.87
N TYR A 141 -0.76 -14.46 9.21
CA TYR A 141 0.03 -13.76 8.19
C TYR A 141 0.95 -14.69 7.42
N ASN A 142 1.63 -15.63 8.08
CA ASN A 142 2.47 -16.60 7.40
C ASN A 142 1.64 -17.50 6.48
N ILE A 143 0.47 -17.94 6.94
CA ILE A 143 -0.49 -18.69 6.11
C ILE A 143 -0.88 -17.86 4.88
N HIS A 144 -1.21 -16.59 5.05
CA HIS A 144 -1.50 -15.68 3.94
C HIS A 144 -0.32 -15.58 2.95
N LEU A 145 0.91 -15.42 3.42
CA LEU A 145 2.10 -15.33 2.55
C LEU A 145 2.31 -16.61 1.75
N ILE A 146 2.21 -17.78 2.41
CA ILE A 146 2.34 -19.07 1.76
C ILE A 146 1.22 -19.28 0.74
N PHE A 147 -0.03 -19.02 1.13
CA PHE A 147 -1.18 -19.12 0.24
C PHE A 147 -1.04 -18.21 -0.99
N THR A 148 -0.67 -16.95 -0.79
CA THR A 148 -0.42 -16.01 -1.89
C THR A 148 0.72 -16.49 -2.79
N PHE A 149 1.80 -17.00 -2.21
CA PHE A 149 2.93 -17.55 -2.98
C PHE A 149 2.53 -18.76 -3.79
N LEU A 150 1.83 -19.74 -3.21
CA LEU A 150 1.37 -20.94 -3.90
C LEU A 150 0.44 -20.61 -5.09
N LEU A 151 -0.39 -19.58 -4.96
CA LEU A 151 -1.32 -19.18 -6.02
C LEU A 151 -0.70 -18.26 -7.08
N THR A 152 0.29 -17.45 -6.71
CA THR A 152 0.76 -16.35 -7.58
C THR A 152 2.25 -16.39 -7.91
N TYR A 153 3.00 -17.26 -7.24
CA TYR A 153 4.48 -17.28 -7.23
C TYR A 153 5.10 -15.94 -6.87
N LYS A 154 4.38 -15.12 -6.07
CA LYS A 154 4.87 -13.82 -5.58
C LYS A 154 4.86 -13.78 -4.06
N TRP A 155 6.01 -13.42 -3.48
CA TRP A 155 6.16 -13.20 -2.05
C TRP A 155 5.93 -11.73 -1.73
N ILE A 156 4.75 -11.39 -1.16
CA ILE A 156 4.35 -10.01 -0.90
C ILE A 156 4.43 -9.74 0.60
N SER A 157 5.63 -9.40 1.08
CA SER A 157 5.94 -9.21 2.51
C SER A 157 6.05 -7.74 2.94
N PHE A 158 5.67 -6.81 2.09
CA PHE A 158 5.64 -5.37 2.39
C PHE A 158 4.23 -4.79 2.27
N GLY A 159 4.00 -3.65 2.94
CA GLY A 159 2.73 -2.92 2.92
C GLY A 159 2.77 -1.71 1.97
N ASN A 160 2.31 -0.57 2.50
CA ASN A 160 2.24 0.68 1.73
C ASN A 160 3.57 1.44 1.72
N PHE A 161 4.47 1.19 2.67
CA PHE A 161 5.71 1.94 2.82
C PHE A 161 6.67 1.69 1.67
N THR A 162 6.67 2.62 0.73
CA THR A 162 7.45 2.56 -0.52
C THR A 162 8.00 3.93 -0.89
N SER A 163 9.17 3.97 -1.55
CA SER A 163 9.74 5.22 -2.08
C SER A 163 10.22 5.02 -3.51
N PHE A 164 9.93 5.98 -4.39
CA PHE A 164 10.21 5.86 -5.82
C PHE A 164 10.23 7.21 -6.53
N TYR A 165 10.79 7.21 -7.74
CA TYR A 165 10.74 8.35 -8.66
C TYR A 165 9.40 8.37 -9.43
N SER A 166 8.94 9.54 -9.80
CA SER A 166 7.62 9.80 -10.40
C SER A 166 7.31 8.98 -11.67
N SER A 167 8.32 8.55 -12.43
CA SER A 167 8.13 7.69 -13.61
C SER A 167 7.43 6.35 -13.28
N ASN A 168 7.58 5.85 -12.05
CA ASN A 168 6.96 4.60 -11.62
C ASN A 168 5.45 4.73 -11.34
N ILE A 169 4.92 5.96 -11.17
CA ILE A 169 3.50 6.17 -10.80
C ILE A 169 2.57 5.58 -11.85
N LYS A 170 2.87 5.75 -13.13
CA LYS A 170 2.04 5.19 -14.22
C LYS A 170 1.94 3.67 -14.14
N ASN A 171 3.03 3.00 -13.82
CA ASN A 171 3.05 1.54 -13.65
C ASN A 171 2.26 1.11 -12.41
N ILE A 172 2.40 1.84 -11.29
CA ILE A 172 1.65 1.58 -10.05
C ILE A 172 0.14 1.78 -10.27
N LEU A 173 -0.25 2.80 -11.04
CA LEU A 173 -1.66 3.11 -11.32
C LEU A 173 -2.24 2.33 -12.52
N TYR A 174 -1.45 1.45 -13.15
CA TYR A 174 -1.90 0.69 -14.33
C TYR A 174 -3.24 -0.01 -14.06
N ASP A 175 -4.24 0.21 -14.94
CA ASP A 175 -5.61 -0.31 -14.83
C ASP A 175 -6.25 -0.08 -13.44
N ASN A 176 -5.91 1.01 -12.76
CA ASN A 176 -6.36 1.33 -11.41
C ASN A 176 -6.10 0.22 -10.36
N GLN A 177 -5.14 -0.66 -10.62
CA GLN A 177 -4.86 -1.84 -9.80
C GLN A 177 -4.41 -1.49 -8.37
N SER A 178 -3.77 -0.35 -8.18
CA SER A 178 -3.38 0.14 -6.85
C SER A 178 -4.56 0.37 -5.90
N CYS A 179 -5.79 0.54 -6.45
CA CYS A 179 -7.01 0.64 -5.65
C CYS A 179 -7.36 -0.65 -4.88
N PHE A 180 -6.91 -1.80 -5.38
CA PHE A 180 -7.09 -3.07 -4.66
C PHE A 180 -6.08 -3.21 -3.54
N ALA A 181 -4.78 -3.11 -3.88
CA ALA A 181 -3.68 -3.11 -2.93
C ALA A 181 -2.44 -2.47 -3.57
N HIS A 182 -1.87 -1.45 -2.92
CA HIS A 182 -0.67 -0.77 -3.37
C HIS A 182 0.51 -1.73 -3.55
N SER A 183 0.76 -2.58 -2.55
CA SER A 183 1.84 -3.57 -2.58
C SER A 183 1.74 -4.56 -3.74
N SER A 184 0.53 -5.00 -4.06
CA SER A 184 0.30 -5.94 -5.18
C SER A 184 0.52 -5.28 -6.52
N SER A 185 0.08 -4.03 -6.68
CA SER A 185 0.31 -3.28 -7.92
C SER A 185 1.81 -3.02 -8.12
N VAL A 186 2.53 -2.63 -7.07
CA VAL A 186 3.98 -2.44 -7.11
C VAL A 186 4.70 -3.71 -7.54
N ILE A 187 4.45 -4.86 -6.89
CA ILE A 187 5.16 -6.11 -7.20
C ILE A 187 4.79 -6.69 -8.57
N LYS A 188 3.61 -6.36 -9.07
CA LYS A 188 3.15 -6.82 -10.38
C LYS A 188 3.74 -6.02 -11.52
N ASN A 189 3.81 -4.70 -11.37
CA ASN A 189 4.02 -3.77 -12.48
C ASN A 189 5.36 -3.01 -12.42
N CYS A 190 6.12 -3.13 -11.32
CA CYS A 190 7.37 -2.39 -11.12
C CYS A 190 8.56 -3.32 -10.84
N LYS A 191 9.76 -2.83 -11.14
CA LYS A 191 11.00 -3.38 -10.59
C LYS A 191 11.13 -2.94 -9.14
N ILE A 192 11.51 -3.84 -8.23
CA ILE A 192 11.56 -3.54 -6.79
C ILE A 192 12.93 -3.80 -6.20
N ILE A 193 13.32 -2.96 -5.23
CA ILE A 193 14.43 -3.22 -4.31
C ILE A 193 13.82 -3.31 -2.92
N ARG A 194 14.09 -4.41 -2.23
CA ARG A 194 13.58 -4.66 -0.87
C ARG A 194 14.61 -4.24 0.16
N ILE A 195 14.18 -3.42 1.12
CA ILE A 195 14.97 -3.15 2.32
C ILE A 195 14.25 -3.69 3.55
N TYR A 196 15.01 -4.01 4.58
CA TYR A 196 14.41 -4.37 5.87
C TYR A 196 14.38 -3.12 6.75
N ALA A 197 13.18 -2.72 7.14
CA ALA A 197 12.94 -1.58 8.02
C ALA A 197 12.40 -2.01 9.38
N LYS A 198 12.69 -1.22 10.39
CA LYS A 198 12.08 -1.37 11.72
C LYS A 198 10.61 -0.95 11.62
N ARG A 199 9.72 -1.69 12.28
CA ARG A 199 8.33 -1.28 12.45
C ARG A 199 8.17 -0.63 13.80
N GLY A 200 7.57 0.56 13.82
CA GLY A 200 7.15 1.25 15.03
C GLY A 200 5.97 0.59 15.73
N LYS A 201 5.60 1.16 16.86
CA LYS A 201 4.30 0.94 17.47
C LYS A 201 3.37 2.05 16.99
N ARG A 202 2.08 1.77 16.88
CA ARG A 202 1.08 2.83 16.68
C ARG A 202 1.20 3.85 17.81
N TYR A 203 1.03 5.12 17.46
CA TYR A 203 1.11 6.19 18.47
C TYR A 203 -0.09 6.17 19.40
N PHE A 204 -1.29 6.01 18.84
CA PHE A 204 -2.56 6.03 19.54
C PHE A 204 -3.46 4.91 19.00
N ASP A 205 -4.39 4.48 19.80
CA ASP A 205 -5.42 3.50 19.50
C ASP A 205 -4.91 2.12 19.00
N ASN A 206 -5.70 1.09 19.22
CA ASN A 206 -5.46 -0.24 18.67
C ASN A 206 -5.96 -0.33 17.21
N SER A 207 -5.47 -1.30 16.46
CA SER A 207 -5.99 -1.58 15.12
C SER A 207 -7.46 -1.99 15.21
N ASN A 208 -8.31 -1.30 14.45
CA ASN A 208 -9.74 -1.63 14.33
C ASN A 208 -10.01 -2.77 13.33
N LEU A 209 -8.95 -3.42 12.79
CA LEU A 209 -9.09 -4.50 11.82
C LEU A 209 -9.52 -5.79 12.52
N ASN A 210 -10.69 -6.30 12.18
CA ASN A 210 -11.17 -7.61 12.59
C ASN A 210 -10.64 -8.72 11.64
N LEU A 211 -10.92 -9.98 11.97
CA LEU A 211 -10.47 -11.13 11.18
C LEU A 211 -11.01 -11.10 9.74
N LEU A 212 -12.25 -10.69 9.55
CA LEU A 212 -12.89 -10.60 8.23
C LEU A 212 -12.20 -9.54 7.36
N ASP A 213 -11.82 -8.40 7.95
CA ASP A 213 -11.07 -7.36 7.25
C ASP A 213 -9.70 -7.86 6.79
N LEU A 214 -9.04 -8.69 7.60
CA LEU A 214 -7.75 -9.31 7.24
C LEU A 214 -7.91 -10.29 6.08
N ILE A 215 -8.96 -11.12 6.09
CA ILE A 215 -9.29 -12.04 5.01
C ILE A 215 -9.62 -11.26 3.73
N GLU A 216 -10.48 -10.25 3.82
CA GLU A 216 -10.81 -9.38 2.67
C GLU A 216 -9.54 -8.73 2.10
N HIS A 217 -8.66 -8.20 2.95
CA HIS A 217 -7.39 -7.61 2.51
C HIS A 217 -6.50 -8.63 1.80
N SER A 218 -6.42 -9.86 2.32
CA SER A 218 -5.69 -10.96 1.69
C SER A 218 -6.23 -11.28 0.29
N LEU A 219 -7.56 -11.37 0.14
CA LEU A 219 -8.20 -11.62 -1.15
C LEU A 219 -7.99 -10.44 -2.11
N ARG A 220 -8.05 -9.19 -1.63
CA ARG A 220 -7.75 -7.99 -2.45
C ARG A 220 -6.35 -8.01 -3.04
N ILE A 221 -5.35 -8.44 -2.25
CA ILE A 221 -3.98 -8.63 -2.73
C ILE A 221 -3.95 -9.61 -3.91
N ASN A 222 -4.70 -10.70 -3.83
CA ASN A 222 -4.73 -11.77 -4.82
C ASN A 222 -5.53 -11.42 -6.10
N THR A 223 -6.49 -10.46 -6.04
CA THR A 223 -7.30 -10.09 -7.21
C THR A 223 -6.50 -9.66 -8.42
N LEU A 224 -5.31 -9.06 -8.21
CA LEU A 224 -4.45 -8.59 -9.29
C LEU A 224 -3.81 -9.73 -10.08
N PHE A 225 -3.77 -10.92 -9.52
CA PHE A 225 -3.09 -12.09 -10.08
C PHE A 225 -4.06 -13.14 -10.62
N LEU A 226 -5.34 -12.80 -10.88
CA LEU A 226 -6.37 -13.75 -11.25
C LEU A 226 -5.95 -14.69 -12.38
N LYS A 227 -5.33 -14.18 -13.46
CA LYS A 227 -4.86 -15.03 -14.58
C LYS A 227 -3.84 -16.08 -14.10
N ARG A 228 -2.94 -15.72 -13.18
CA ARG A 228 -1.96 -16.66 -12.60
C ARG A 228 -2.64 -17.66 -11.68
N ILE A 229 -3.59 -17.23 -10.86
CA ILE A 229 -4.34 -18.09 -9.96
C ILE A 229 -5.07 -19.17 -10.78
N ILE A 230 -5.73 -18.79 -11.87
CA ILE A 230 -6.40 -19.75 -12.77
C ILE A 230 -5.38 -20.74 -13.33
N LEU A 231 -4.27 -20.26 -13.88
CA LEU A 231 -3.24 -21.15 -14.44
C LEU A 231 -2.67 -22.11 -13.39
N THR A 232 -2.36 -21.59 -12.20
CA THR A 232 -1.78 -22.39 -11.11
C THR A 232 -2.76 -23.45 -10.61
N THR A 233 -4.03 -23.09 -10.46
CA THR A 233 -5.05 -24.08 -10.05
C THR A 233 -5.29 -25.15 -11.09
N ILE A 234 -5.20 -24.82 -12.39
CA ILE A 234 -5.24 -25.84 -13.45
C ILE A 234 -4.04 -26.78 -13.34
N ILE A 235 -2.83 -26.26 -13.14
CA ILE A 235 -1.62 -27.08 -12.97
C ILE A 235 -1.76 -28.02 -11.75
N TYR A 236 -2.24 -27.51 -10.63
CA TYR A 236 -2.47 -28.34 -9.43
C TYR A 236 -3.56 -29.39 -9.66
N PHE A 237 -4.59 -29.08 -10.44
CA PHE A 237 -5.62 -30.05 -10.80
C PHE A 237 -5.06 -31.19 -11.67
N ILE A 238 -4.23 -30.85 -12.66
CA ILE A 238 -3.54 -31.89 -13.49
C ILE A 238 -2.66 -32.76 -12.60
N PHE A 239 -1.92 -32.18 -11.65
CA PHE A 239 -1.14 -32.95 -10.69
C PHE A 239 -2.02 -33.92 -9.87
N ILE A 240 -3.17 -33.47 -9.38
CA ILE A 240 -4.14 -34.29 -8.65
C ILE A 240 -4.68 -35.40 -9.53
N LEU A 241 -4.94 -35.16 -10.81
CA LEU A 241 -5.39 -36.20 -11.76
C LEU A 241 -4.35 -37.30 -11.95
N ILE A 242 -3.07 -36.96 -12.02
CA ILE A 242 -1.98 -37.91 -12.25
C ILE A 242 -1.71 -38.73 -10.98
N PHE A 243 -1.50 -38.08 -9.85
CA PHE A 243 -1.00 -38.74 -8.64
C PHE A 243 -2.10 -39.29 -7.73
N PHE A 244 -3.32 -38.72 -7.79
CA PHE A 244 -4.47 -39.09 -6.95
C PHE A 244 -5.63 -39.64 -7.78
N ASN A 245 -5.32 -40.35 -8.82
CA ASN A 245 -6.29 -40.88 -9.81
C ASN A 245 -7.46 -41.62 -9.16
N LYS A 246 -7.20 -42.49 -8.16
CA LYS A 246 -8.20 -43.34 -7.49
C LYS A 246 -9.10 -42.58 -6.50
N PHE A 247 -8.77 -41.34 -6.12
CA PHE A 247 -9.47 -40.57 -5.09
C PHE A 247 -10.42 -39.52 -5.69
N LEU A 248 -11.61 -39.98 -6.10
CA LEU A 248 -12.63 -39.08 -6.66
C LEU A 248 -13.00 -37.95 -5.70
N PHE A 249 -13.08 -38.21 -4.39
CA PHE A 249 -13.41 -37.24 -3.35
C PHE A 249 -12.42 -36.04 -3.34
N ILE A 250 -11.12 -36.30 -3.46
CA ILE A 250 -10.10 -35.24 -3.48
C ILE A 250 -10.30 -34.34 -4.71
N LYS A 251 -10.59 -34.91 -5.87
CA LYS A 251 -10.84 -34.14 -7.10
C LYS A 251 -12.05 -33.26 -6.97
N THR A 252 -13.15 -33.78 -6.42
CA THR A 252 -14.41 -33.05 -6.23
C THR A 252 -14.22 -31.88 -5.25
N ILE A 253 -13.56 -32.10 -4.11
CA ILE A 253 -13.25 -31.04 -3.15
C ILE A 253 -12.38 -29.96 -3.80
N TYR A 254 -11.34 -30.35 -4.54
CA TYR A 254 -10.46 -29.38 -5.17
C TYR A 254 -11.20 -28.48 -6.18
N ILE A 255 -12.05 -29.06 -7.02
CA ILE A 255 -12.87 -28.32 -7.98
C ILE A 255 -13.78 -27.33 -7.23
N PHE A 256 -14.49 -27.79 -6.18
CA PHE A 256 -15.37 -26.96 -5.38
C PHE A 256 -14.63 -25.79 -4.73
N LEU A 257 -13.48 -26.05 -4.08
CA LEU A 257 -12.68 -25.01 -3.44
C LEU A 257 -12.11 -24.00 -4.44
N SER A 258 -11.68 -24.47 -5.62
CA SER A 258 -11.19 -23.60 -6.69
C SER A 258 -12.31 -22.68 -7.21
N PHE A 259 -13.49 -23.24 -7.46
CA PHE A 259 -14.64 -22.48 -7.91
C PHE A 259 -15.10 -21.45 -6.85
N PHE A 260 -15.16 -21.86 -5.60
CA PHE A 260 -15.46 -20.95 -4.48
C PHE A 260 -14.45 -19.80 -4.38
N LEU A 261 -13.15 -20.10 -4.51
CA LEU A 261 -12.10 -19.07 -4.53
C LEU A 261 -12.30 -18.07 -5.68
N TYR A 262 -12.66 -18.53 -6.88
CA TYR A 262 -12.91 -17.65 -8.02
C TYR A 262 -14.11 -16.74 -7.80
N ILE A 263 -15.20 -17.26 -7.21
CA ILE A 263 -16.36 -16.46 -6.84
C ILE A 263 -15.96 -15.38 -5.84
N LEU A 264 -15.22 -15.73 -4.79
CA LEU A 264 -14.75 -14.76 -3.79
C LEU A 264 -13.90 -13.66 -4.42
N ILE A 265 -12.92 -14.03 -5.26
CA ILE A 265 -12.08 -13.05 -5.98
C ILE A 265 -12.94 -12.15 -6.89
N TYR A 266 -13.91 -12.72 -7.58
CA TYR A 266 -14.82 -11.97 -8.45
C TYR A 266 -15.64 -10.96 -7.65
N LEU A 267 -16.23 -11.37 -6.52
CA LEU A 267 -17.03 -10.49 -5.66
C LEU A 267 -16.17 -9.35 -5.08
N ILE A 268 -14.97 -9.66 -4.60
CA ILE A 268 -14.02 -8.66 -4.11
C ILE A 268 -13.62 -7.69 -5.22
N ARG A 269 -13.36 -8.20 -6.43
CA ARG A 269 -13.04 -7.36 -7.58
C ARG A 269 -14.19 -6.41 -7.90
N LYS A 270 -15.42 -6.90 -7.96
CA LYS A 270 -16.62 -6.08 -8.21
C LYS A 270 -16.81 -5.00 -7.14
N LYS A 271 -16.61 -5.34 -5.86
CA LYS A 271 -16.73 -4.42 -4.71
C LYS A 271 -15.70 -3.27 -4.77
N HIS A 272 -14.47 -3.55 -5.21
CA HIS A 272 -13.35 -2.61 -5.15
C HIS A 272 -12.95 -2.01 -6.49
N LEU A 273 -13.48 -2.50 -7.60
CA LEU A 273 -13.21 -1.96 -8.93
C LEU A 273 -13.62 -0.49 -8.99
N ILE A 274 -12.68 0.35 -9.40
CA ILE A 274 -12.94 1.74 -9.75
C ILE A 274 -12.68 1.87 -11.24
N GLU A 275 -13.74 2.02 -12.02
CA GLU A 275 -13.65 2.20 -13.46
C GLU A 275 -12.98 3.54 -13.80
N ASN A 276 -13.20 4.56 -12.97
CA ASN A 276 -12.62 5.87 -13.23
C ASN A 276 -12.24 6.60 -11.94
N LEU A 277 -10.93 6.71 -11.68
CA LEU A 277 -10.38 7.50 -10.57
C LEU A 277 -10.80 8.98 -10.64
N SER A 278 -11.08 9.50 -11.83
CA SER A 278 -11.47 10.90 -11.99
C SER A 278 -12.84 11.22 -11.37
N ARG A 279 -13.74 10.23 -11.19
CA ARG A 279 -15.02 10.43 -10.46
C ARG A 279 -14.80 10.77 -8.97
N TYR A 280 -13.66 10.40 -8.42
CA TYR A 280 -13.26 10.77 -7.06
C TYR A 280 -12.45 12.08 -7.04
N ASN A 281 -12.15 12.66 -8.21
CA ASN A 281 -11.33 13.87 -8.41
C ASN A 281 -12.05 15.19 -8.10
N LYS A 282 -13.15 15.18 -7.39
CA LYS A 282 -13.77 16.42 -6.89
C LYS A 282 -13.30 16.70 -5.48
N TYR A 283 -12.01 16.87 -5.31
CA TYR A 283 -11.41 17.16 -4.01
C TYR A 283 -11.25 18.67 -3.80
N GLN A 284 -11.46 19.10 -2.59
CA GLN A 284 -11.02 20.42 -2.14
C GLN A 284 -9.55 20.32 -1.73
N ILE A 285 -8.71 21.11 -2.36
CA ILE A 285 -7.31 21.26 -1.96
C ILE A 285 -7.24 22.43 -0.99
N LYS A 286 -6.72 22.17 0.20
CA LYS A 286 -6.41 23.20 1.18
C LYS A 286 -4.91 23.20 1.40
N LEU A 287 -4.27 24.35 1.21
CA LEU A 287 -2.88 24.56 1.61
C LEU A 287 -2.85 24.89 3.10
N ILE A 288 -1.96 24.27 3.84
CA ILE A 288 -1.75 24.49 5.27
C ILE A 288 -0.35 25.04 5.46
#